data_9ccb0d775d739f0252bcf400cade8f6b
#
_entry.id   9ccb0d775d739f0252bcf400cade8f6b
#
_cell.length_a   1.000
_cell.length_b   1.000
_cell.length_c   1.000
_cell.angle_alpha   90.00
_cell.angle_beta   90.00
_cell.angle_gamma   90.00
#
_symmetry.space_group_name_H-M   'P 1'
#
loop_
_entity.id
_entity.type
_entity.pdbx_description
1 polymer ?
#
loop_
_entity_poly.entity_id
_entity_poly.type
_entity_poly.pdbx_seq_one_letter_code
_entity_poly.pdbx_strand_id
1 'polypeptide(L)'
;IANNIAKHVKDLVPYASARRLFAASAQSNDSQVPIWLNANEAPTSTQYELDTSLYNRYPDCQPEKVISAYAQYAGVSKDQVLVSRGADEGIELLIRAFCNPVTDHVLICPPTYGMYAISARTCNVGVKTVPLINNDLGDFQLDVANIIAASANVKLVFICAPNNPTGTLPSRLDIETIIQHYAQTALVVIDEAYIEF
;
A
#
# COMPACT_ATOMS: atom_id res chain seq x y z
N ILE A 1 -13.54 -20.36 -20.01
CA ILE A 1 -13.29 -19.35 -18.95
C ILE A 1 -12.24 -18.35 -19.43
N ALA A 2 -11.08 -18.78 -19.96
CA ALA A 2 -9.99 -17.87 -20.38
C ALA A 2 -10.42 -16.78 -21.38
N ASN A 3 -11.40 -17.05 -22.23
CA ASN A 3 -11.91 -16.08 -23.21
C ASN A 3 -12.81 -14.98 -22.63
N ASN A 4 -13.26 -15.15 -21.37
CA ASN A 4 -14.16 -14.22 -20.71
C ASN A 4 -13.44 -13.28 -19.72
N ILE A 5 -12.12 -13.43 -19.60
CA ILE A 5 -11.30 -12.55 -18.76
C ILE A 5 -11.15 -11.20 -19.44
N ALA A 6 -11.30 -10.11 -18.70
CA ALA A 6 -11.08 -8.75 -19.22
C ALA A 6 -9.66 -8.62 -19.80
N LYS A 7 -9.55 -7.91 -20.93
CA LYS A 7 -8.29 -7.84 -21.69
C LYS A 7 -7.11 -7.38 -20.86
N HIS A 8 -7.28 -6.35 -20.04
CA HIS A 8 -6.22 -5.78 -19.18
C HIS A 8 -5.80 -6.72 -18.04
N VAL A 9 -6.62 -7.75 -17.71
CA VAL A 9 -6.32 -8.74 -16.67
C VAL A 9 -5.57 -9.95 -17.22
N LYS A 10 -5.66 -10.22 -18.54
CA LYS A 10 -5.04 -11.41 -19.15
C LYS A 10 -3.52 -11.44 -19.00
N ASP A 11 -2.89 -10.28 -19.06
CA ASP A 11 -1.44 -10.12 -19.06
C ASP A 11 -0.89 -9.77 -17.64
N LEU A 12 -1.77 -9.77 -16.62
CA LEU A 12 -1.34 -9.51 -15.25
C LEU A 12 -0.50 -10.65 -14.72
N VAL A 13 0.69 -10.31 -14.24
CA VAL A 13 1.52 -11.22 -13.47
C VAL A 13 1.00 -11.24 -12.03
N PRO A 14 0.62 -12.42 -11.49
CA PRO A 14 0.17 -12.52 -10.11
C PRO A 14 1.24 -12.03 -9.13
N TYR A 15 0.83 -11.40 -8.04
CA TYR A 15 1.75 -11.02 -6.98
C TYR A 15 2.47 -12.25 -6.42
N ALA A 16 3.78 -12.25 -6.55
CA ALA A 16 4.65 -13.27 -6.00
C ALA A 16 5.19 -12.79 -4.65
N SER A 17 4.49 -13.10 -3.56
CA SER A 17 5.01 -12.81 -2.22
C SER A 17 6.27 -13.63 -1.96
N ALA A 18 7.22 -13.08 -1.19
CA ALA A 18 8.43 -13.79 -0.78
C ALA A 18 8.11 -15.16 -0.16
N ARG A 19 7.05 -15.25 0.64
CA ARG A 19 6.57 -16.53 1.21
C ARG A 19 6.20 -17.55 0.15
N ARG A 20 5.49 -17.17 -0.92
CA ARG A 20 5.11 -18.07 -2.01
C ARG A 20 6.33 -18.52 -2.82
N LEU A 21 7.29 -17.62 -3.07
CA LEU A 21 8.52 -17.94 -3.81
C LEU A 21 9.40 -18.96 -3.09
N PHE A 22 9.43 -18.92 -1.76
CA PHE A 22 10.29 -19.78 -0.94
C PHE A 22 9.51 -20.91 -0.23
N ALA A 23 8.21 -21.07 -0.46
CA ALA A 23 7.40 -22.11 0.16
C ALA A 23 7.90 -23.54 -0.16
N ALA A 24 8.45 -23.77 -1.36
CA ALA A 24 8.98 -25.07 -1.76
C ALA A 24 10.28 -25.45 -1.02
N SER A 25 11.10 -24.47 -0.66
CA SER A 25 12.34 -24.71 0.10
C SER A 25 12.11 -25.01 1.59
N ALA A 26 10.94 -24.62 2.11
CA ALA A 26 10.55 -24.89 3.50
C ALA A 26 10.03 -26.33 3.72
N GLN A 27 9.84 -27.12 2.66
CA GLN A 27 9.38 -28.52 2.72
C GLN A 27 10.51 -29.55 2.79
N SER A 28 11.75 -29.14 3.05
CA SER A 28 12.84 -30.07 3.34
C SER A 28 12.51 -30.85 4.61
N ASN A 29 12.77 -32.17 4.59
CA ASN A 29 12.46 -33.17 5.63
C ASN A 29 13.10 -32.92 7.01
N ASP A 30 13.52 -31.74 7.31
CA ASP A 30 14.05 -31.37 8.62
C ASP A 30 12.90 -30.96 9.54
N SER A 31 12.77 -31.62 10.68
CA SER A 31 11.70 -31.43 11.68
C SER A 31 11.73 -30.06 12.38
N GLN A 32 12.52 -29.12 11.88
CA GLN A 32 12.59 -27.76 12.42
C GLN A 32 11.58 -26.84 11.73
N VAL A 33 10.77 -26.16 12.53
CA VAL A 33 9.88 -25.11 12.04
C VAL A 33 10.73 -23.99 11.45
N PRO A 34 10.53 -23.61 10.18
CA PRO A 34 11.32 -22.55 9.57
C PRO A 34 11.11 -21.20 10.27
N ILE A 35 12.19 -20.46 10.46
CA ILE A 35 12.16 -19.08 10.96
C ILE A 35 11.89 -18.17 9.77
N TRP A 36 10.75 -17.51 9.79
CA TRP A 36 10.33 -16.59 8.71
C TRP A 36 10.84 -15.17 8.98
N LEU A 37 11.65 -14.63 8.07
CA LEU A 37 12.23 -13.28 8.13
C LEU A 37 11.86 -12.42 6.90
N ASN A 38 10.88 -12.84 6.11
CA ASN A 38 10.66 -12.32 4.76
C ASN A 38 9.31 -11.62 4.54
N ALA A 39 8.53 -11.39 5.59
CA ALA A 39 7.18 -10.82 5.44
C ALA A 39 6.87 -9.73 6.48
N ASN A 40 7.88 -9.22 7.19
CA ASN A 40 7.78 -8.20 8.23
C ASN A 40 6.74 -8.54 9.31
N GLU A 41 6.63 -9.84 9.64
CA GLU A 41 5.69 -10.34 10.64
C GLU A 41 6.20 -10.06 12.05
N ALA A 42 5.28 -9.84 12.99
CA ALA A 42 5.63 -9.73 14.40
C ALA A 42 6.30 -11.05 14.87
N PRO A 43 7.38 -10.98 15.67
CA PRO A 43 8.14 -12.16 16.09
C PRO A 43 7.37 -13.08 17.05
N THR A 44 6.34 -12.54 17.71
CA THR A 44 5.53 -13.25 18.70
C THR A 44 4.04 -13.06 18.43
N SER A 45 3.25 -14.09 18.75
CA SER A 45 1.79 -13.98 18.74
C SER A 45 1.30 -13.21 19.96
N THR A 46 0.25 -12.43 19.79
CA THR A 46 -0.49 -11.82 20.91
C THR A 46 -1.71 -12.68 21.23
N GLN A 47 -2.01 -12.87 22.51
CA GLN A 47 -3.25 -13.49 22.94
C GLN A 47 -4.38 -12.46 22.92
N TYR A 48 -5.51 -12.84 22.36
CA TYR A 48 -6.70 -12.00 22.26
C TYR A 48 -7.87 -12.67 22.96
N GLU A 49 -8.68 -11.88 23.67
CA GLU A 49 -10.02 -12.28 24.08
C GLU A 49 -11.00 -11.96 22.96
N LEU A 50 -11.81 -12.96 22.57
CA LEU A 50 -12.77 -12.81 21.49
C LEU A 50 -14.18 -12.89 22.04
N ASP A 51 -14.98 -11.82 21.87
CA ASP A 51 -16.43 -11.88 22.06
C ASP A 51 -17.07 -12.36 20.74
N THR A 52 -17.57 -13.58 20.75
CA THR A 52 -18.23 -14.23 19.60
C THR A 52 -19.74 -14.12 19.63
N SER A 53 -20.33 -13.42 20.60
CA SER A 53 -21.78 -13.39 20.85
C SER A 53 -22.62 -12.89 19.67
N LEU A 54 -22.04 -12.07 18.79
CA LEU A 54 -22.68 -11.48 17.63
C LEU A 54 -22.18 -11.99 16.28
N TYR A 55 -21.36 -13.04 16.24
CA TYR A 55 -20.79 -13.55 14.98
C TYR A 55 -21.82 -14.09 13.98
N ASN A 56 -23.04 -14.36 14.42
CA ASN A 56 -24.17 -14.74 13.59
C ASN A 56 -24.96 -13.54 13.03
N ARG A 57 -24.52 -12.33 13.29
CA ARG A 57 -25.18 -11.09 12.83
C ARG A 57 -24.34 -10.41 11.76
N TYR A 58 -24.98 -9.60 10.93
CA TYR A 58 -24.27 -8.70 10.04
C TYR A 58 -23.48 -7.67 10.87
N PRO A 59 -22.20 -7.49 10.61
CA PRO A 59 -21.42 -6.43 11.25
C PRO A 59 -21.84 -5.05 10.74
N ASP A 60 -21.57 -4.02 11.52
CA ASP A 60 -21.66 -2.65 11.03
C ASP A 60 -20.69 -2.45 9.86
N CYS A 61 -21.11 -1.66 8.88
CA CYS A 61 -20.32 -1.37 7.68
C CYS A 61 -18.97 -0.71 8.05
N GLN A 62 -18.98 0.15 9.05
CA GLN A 62 -17.81 0.78 9.64
C GLN A 62 -17.85 0.64 11.16
N PRO A 63 -16.88 -0.04 11.78
CA PRO A 63 -16.93 -0.39 13.20
C PRO A 63 -16.61 0.82 14.10
N GLU A 64 -17.63 1.39 14.72
CA GLU A 64 -17.55 2.63 15.52
C GLU A 64 -16.47 2.59 16.61
N LYS A 65 -16.29 1.46 17.30
CA LYS A 65 -15.26 1.32 18.35
C LYS A 65 -13.85 1.45 17.78
N VAL A 66 -13.60 0.85 16.62
CA VAL A 66 -12.29 0.91 15.94
C VAL A 66 -12.04 2.32 15.43
N ILE A 67 -13.03 2.95 14.78
CA ILE A 67 -12.95 4.33 14.30
C ILE A 67 -12.64 5.28 15.45
N SER A 68 -13.35 5.16 16.58
CA SER A 68 -13.13 6.02 17.73
C SER A 68 -11.73 5.88 18.33
N ALA A 69 -11.25 4.64 18.49
CA ALA A 69 -9.93 4.38 19.02
C ALA A 69 -8.83 4.87 18.08
N TYR A 70 -8.98 4.63 16.78
CA TYR A 70 -7.98 5.06 15.81
C TYR A 70 -7.97 6.58 15.62
N ALA A 71 -9.12 7.23 15.60
CA ALA A 71 -9.21 8.70 15.55
C ALA A 71 -8.50 9.36 16.75
N GLN A 72 -8.67 8.79 17.94
CA GLN A 72 -7.94 9.24 19.13
C GLN A 72 -6.44 9.04 19.02
N TYR A 73 -5.99 7.88 18.53
CA TYR A 73 -4.58 7.58 18.30
C TYR A 73 -3.96 8.53 17.27
N ALA A 74 -4.63 8.73 16.13
CA ALA A 74 -4.14 9.56 15.03
C ALA A 74 -4.31 11.08 15.28
N GLY A 75 -5.04 11.49 16.33
CA GLY A 75 -5.32 12.90 16.62
C GLY A 75 -6.23 13.58 15.60
N VAL A 76 -7.15 12.82 14.97
CA VAL A 76 -8.09 13.30 13.96
C VAL A 76 -9.54 13.10 14.41
N SER A 77 -10.52 13.69 13.68
CA SER A 77 -11.93 13.44 13.94
C SER A 77 -12.41 12.13 13.31
N LYS A 78 -13.47 11.53 13.85
CA LYS A 78 -14.00 10.24 13.40
C LYS A 78 -14.44 10.21 11.93
N ASP A 79 -14.94 11.32 11.43
CA ASP A 79 -15.35 11.50 10.04
C ASP A 79 -14.18 11.53 9.05
N GLN A 80 -12.94 11.61 9.56
CA GLN A 80 -11.71 11.52 8.78
C GLN A 80 -11.11 10.09 8.78
N VAL A 81 -11.78 9.11 9.41
CA VAL A 81 -11.30 7.74 9.49
C VAL A 81 -12.22 6.81 8.71
N LEU A 82 -11.62 6.02 7.83
CA LEU A 82 -12.28 4.91 7.14
C LEU A 82 -11.52 3.62 7.43
N VAL A 83 -12.22 2.61 7.93
CA VAL A 83 -11.64 1.31 8.24
C VAL A 83 -11.77 0.37 7.04
N SER A 84 -10.66 -0.26 6.66
CA SER A 84 -10.61 -1.27 5.60
C SER A 84 -9.96 -2.57 6.08
N ARG A 85 -10.04 -3.62 5.29
CA ARG A 85 -9.39 -4.92 5.56
C ARG A 85 -7.90 -4.86 5.20
N GLY A 86 -7.17 -3.99 5.87
CA GLY A 86 -5.77 -3.70 5.64
C GLY A 86 -5.53 -2.69 4.51
N ALA A 87 -4.24 -2.34 4.32
CA ALA A 87 -3.82 -1.33 3.36
C ALA A 87 -4.19 -1.69 1.90
N ASP A 88 -4.15 -2.96 1.53
CA ASP A 88 -4.45 -3.39 0.16
C ASP A 88 -5.87 -3.03 -0.30
N GLU A 89 -6.87 -3.22 0.58
CA GLU A 89 -8.23 -2.78 0.28
C GLU A 89 -8.32 -1.25 0.22
N GLY A 90 -7.65 -0.55 1.12
CA GLY A 90 -7.59 0.92 1.11
C GLY A 90 -7.00 1.46 -0.19
N ILE A 91 -5.89 0.87 -0.67
CA ILE A 91 -5.26 1.22 -1.94
C ILE A 91 -6.23 1.02 -3.11
N GLU A 92 -6.89 -0.13 -3.17
CA GLU A 92 -7.84 -0.44 -4.25
C GLU A 92 -9.05 0.51 -4.22
N LEU A 93 -9.60 0.80 -3.05
CA LEU A 93 -10.71 1.74 -2.87
C LEU A 93 -10.35 3.15 -3.34
N LEU A 94 -9.16 3.64 -3.00
CA LEU A 94 -8.67 4.93 -3.48
C LEU A 94 -8.56 4.97 -5.01
N ILE A 95 -7.99 3.93 -5.62
CA ILE A 95 -7.86 3.85 -7.08
C ILE A 95 -9.23 3.86 -7.75
N ARG A 96 -10.18 3.09 -7.25
CA ARG A 96 -11.56 3.03 -7.78
C ARG A 96 -12.32 4.34 -7.61
N ALA A 97 -12.07 5.07 -6.52
CA ALA A 97 -12.78 6.30 -6.21
C ALA A 97 -12.24 7.51 -6.99
N PHE A 98 -10.93 7.56 -7.24
CA PHE A 98 -10.28 8.77 -7.74
C PHE A 98 -9.75 8.66 -9.17
N CYS A 99 -9.63 7.45 -9.75
CA CYS A 99 -9.08 7.27 -11.08
C CYS A 99 -10.12 6.80 -12.09
N ASN A 100 -10.17 7.46 -13.25
CA ASN A 100 -10.89 6.93 -14.41
C ASN A 100 -10.03 5.87 -15.10
N PRO A 101 -10.57 4.64 -15.33
CA PRO A 101 -9.86 3.61 -16.06
C PRO A 101 -9.40 4.09 -17.43
N VAL A 102 -8.26 3.60 -17.91
CA VAL A 102 -7.65 3.89 -19.23
C VAL A 102 -7.00 5.27 -19.33
N THR A 103 -7.57 6.31 -18.73
CA THR A 103 -7.12 7.71 -18.93
C THR A 103 -6.20 8.20 -17.83
N ASP A 104 -6.47 7.79 -16.58
CA ASP A 104 -5.77 8.28 -15.43
C ASP A 104 -4.64 7.35 -15.00
N HIS A 105 -3.74 7.87 -14.19
CA HIS A 105 -2.56 7.16 -13.72
C HIS A 105 -2.41 7.30 -12.20
N VAL A 106 -1.85 6.26 -11.61
CA VAL A 106 -1.18 6.38 -10.31
C VAL A 106 0.31 6.61 -10.53
N LEU A 107 0.96 7.35 -9.63
CA LEU A 107 2.40 7.52 -9.60
C LEU A 107 2.98 6.79 -8.39
N ILE A 108 4.05 6.02 -8.62
CA ILE A 108 4.76 5.25 -7.59
C ILE A 108 6.27 5.48 -7.71
N CYS A 109 7.01 5.26 -6.61
CA CYS A 109 8.45 5.52 -6.53
C CYS A 109 9.24 4.23 -6.20
N PRO A 110 9.49 3.33 -7.20
CA PRO A 110 10.22 2.10 -6.95
C PRO A 110 11.71 2.32 -6.62
N PRO A 111 12.36 1.40 -5.83
CA PRO A 111 11.75 0.22 -5.24
C PRO A 111 10.77 0.58 -4.10
N THR A 112 9.52 0.10 -4.19
CA THR A 112 8.47 0.36 -3.20
C THR A 112 7.47 -0.80 -3.17
N TYR A 113 6.42 -0.69 -2.35
CA TYR A 113 5.42 -1.73 -2.19
C TYR A 113 4.70 -2.06 -3.51
N GLY A 114 4.72 -3.34 -3.90
CA GLY A 114 4.27 -3.78 -5.22
C GLY A 114 2.76 -3.70 -5.46
N MET A 115 1.96 -3.67 -4.40
CA MET A 115 0.49 -3.69 -4.53
C MET A 115 -0.08 -2.41 -5.13
N TYR A 116 0.58 -1.27 -5.04
CA TYR A 116 0.14 -0.06 -5.72
C TYR A 116 -0.01 -0.28 -7.24
N ALA A 117 1.03 -0.85 -7.86
CA ALA A 117 1.03 -1.12 -9.30
C ALA A 117 0.04 -2.24 -9.68
N ILE A 118 -0.07 -3.28 -8.84
CA ILE A 118 -0.96 -4.42 -9.10
C ILE A 118 -2.42 -3.97 -9.03
N SER A 119 -2.80 -3.25 -7.97
CA SER A 119 -4.16 -2.73 -7.80
C SER A 119 -4.54 -1.76 -8.92
N ALA A 120 -3.64 -0.86 -9.32
CA ALA A 120 -3.88 0.05 -10.43
C ALA A 120 -4.14 -0.71 -11.75
N ARG A 121 -3.29 -1.66 -12.10
CA ARG A 121 -3.45 -2.49 -13.30
C ARG A 121 -4.71 -3.34 -13.26
N THR A 122 -5.07 -3.88 -12.10
CA THR A 122 -6.32 -4.63 -11.90
C THR A 122 -7.55 -3.76 -12.15
N CYS A 123 -7.49 -2.48 -11.77
CA CYS A 123 -8.51 -1.47 -12.05
C CYS A 123 -8.42 -0.85 -13.46
N ASN A 124 -7.52 -1.34 -14.34
CA ASN A 124 -7.27 -0.77 -15.67
C ASN A 124 -6.82 0.70 -15.64
N VAL A 125 -6.08 1.08 -14.59
CA VAL A 125 -5.50 2.41 -14.40
C VAL A 125 -4.01 2.36 -14.73
N GLY A 126 -3.51 3.38 -15.43
CA GLY A 126 -2.10 3.47 -15.81
C GLY A 126 -1.18 3.64 -14.59
N VAL A 127 0.07 3.20 -14.71
CA VAL A 127 1.09 3.35 -13.67
C VAL A 127 2.26 4.16 -14.22
N LYS A 128 2.56 5.27 -13.60
CA LYS A 128 3.79 6.03 -13.80
C LYS A 128 4.79 5.71 -12.72
N THR A 129 6.04 5.56 -13.09
CA THR A 129 7.12 5.25 -12.16
C THR A 129 8.17 6.34 -12.19
N VAL A 130 8.51 6.85 -11.01
CA VAL A 130 9.68 7.70 -10.80
C VAL A 130 10.55 6.99 -9.77
N PRO A 131 11.65 6.34 -10.18
CA PRO A 131 12.48 5.58 -9.27
C PRO A 131 13.03 6.46 -8.14
N LEU A 132 13.18 5.86 -6.97
CA LEU A 132 13.94 6.49 -5.89
C LEU A 132 15.39 6.72 -6.37
N ILE A 133 16.00 7.79 -5.89
CA ILE A 133 17.42 8.11 -6.14
C ILE A 133 18.24 7.81 -4.89
N ASN A 134 19.51 7.50 -5.08
CA ASN A 134 20.44 7.36 -3.96
C ASN A 134 21.11 8.70 -3.67
N ASN A 135 21.20 9.05 -2.39
CA ASN A 135 22.07 10.14 -1.95
C ASN A 135 23.55 9.68 -1.90
N ASP A 136 24.45 10.60 -1.55
CA ASP A 136 25.89 10.33 -1.45
C ASP A 136 26.23 9.28 -0.37
N LEU A 137 25.31 9.02 0.57
CA LEU A 137 25.44 8.01 1.63
C LEU A 137 24.87 6.65 1.21
N GLY A 138 24.23 6.57 0.03
CA GLY A 138 23.58 5.35 -0.47
C GLY A 138 22.15 5.14 0.01
N ASP A 139 21.55 6.13 0.71
CA ASP A 139 20.16 6.05 1.14
C ASP A 139 19.21 6.40 0.00
N PHE A 140 18.09 5.68 -0.06
CA PHE A 140 17.03 5.95 -1.03
C PHE A 140 16.22 7.18 -0.65
N GLN A 141 16.00 8.08 -1.63
CA GLN A 141 15.24 9.32 -1.49
C GLN A 141 14.25 9.52 -2.64
N LEU A 142 13.24 10.37 -2.44
CA LEU A 142 12.31 10.77 -3.48
C LEU A 142 12.99 11.70 -4.49
N ASP A 143 12.82 11.43 -5.78
CA ASP A 143 13.17 12.35 -6.86
C ASP A 143 12.05 13.36 -7.07
N VAL A 144 12.00 14.37 -6.20
CA VAL A 144 10.91 15.36 -6.17
C VAL A 144 10.75 16.07 -7.52
N ALA A 145 11.84 16.40 -8.18
CA ALA A 145 11.81 17.11 -9.47
C ALA A 145 11.13 16.26 -10.56
N ASN A 146 11.48 14.99 -10.67
CA ASN A 146 10.86 14.08 -11.64
C ASN A 146 9.45 13.64 -11.24
N ILE A 147 9.14 13.55 -9.95
CA ILE A 147 7.77 13.32 -9.45
C ILE A 147 6.86 14.46 -9.91
N ILE A 148 7.29 15.71 -9.75
CA ILE A 148 6.54 16.89 -10.21
C ILE A 148 6.42 16.92 -11.75
N ALA A 149 7.50 16.63 -12.47
CA ALA A 149 7.48 16.60 -13.94
C ALA A 149 6.55 15.52 -14.52
N ALA A 150 6.31 14.43 -13.79
CA ALA A 150 5.46 13.32 -14.22
C ALA A 150 3.95 13.55 -14.02
N SER A 151 3.50 14.74 -13.61
CA SER A 151 2.14 15.02 -13.09
C SER A 151 0.99 14.83 -14.10
N ALA A 152 1.23 14.84 -15.41
CA ALA A 152 0.17 14.74 -16.42
C ALA A 152 -0.70 13.49 -16.23
N ASN A 153 -2.03 13.66 -16.11
CA ASN A 153 -3.02 12.59 -15.88
C ASN A 153 -2.80 11.75 -14.61
N VAL A 154 -1.99 12.19 -13.66
CA VAL A 154 -1.86 11.55 -12.35
C VAL A 154 -3.04 11.96 -11.46
N LYS A 155 -3.68 10.99 -10.80
CA LYS A 155 -4.77 11.19 -9.83
C LYS A 155 -4.41 10.73 -8.43
N LEU A 156 -3.47 9.80 -8.30
CA LEU A 156 -2.96 9.33 -7.02
C LEU A 156 -1.43 9.27 -7.07
N VAL A 157 -0.78 9.76 -6.03
CA VAL A 157 0.66 9.60 -5.79
C VAL A 157 0.83 8.78 -4.53
N PHE A 158 1.41 7.58 -4.63
CA PHE A 158 1.69 6.74 -3.48
C PHE A 158 3.14 6.91 -3.01
N ILE A 159 3.30 7.25 -1.73
CA ILE A 159 4.58 7.38 -1.04
C ILE A 159 4.55 6.47 0.18
N CYS A 160 5.40 5.45 0.19
CA CYS A 160 5.55 4.54 1.33
C CYS A 160 6.57 5.15 2.31
N ALA A 161 6.16 5.38 3.57
CA ALA A 161 6.98 6.08 4.56
C ALA A 161 6.68 5.60 6.00
N PRO A 162 7.51 4.76 6.59
CA PRO A 162 8.77 4.18 6.08
C PRO A 162 8.61 3.28 4.87
N ASN A 163 9.54 3.34 3.92
CA ASN A 163 9.41 2.63 2.65
C ASN A 163 9.71 1.13 2.76
N ASN A 164 8.88 0.31 2.17
CA ASN A 164 9.11 -1.12 1.96
C ASN A 164 9.59 -1.33 0.51
N PRO A 165 10.78 -1.94 0.22
CA PRO A 165 11.60 -2.71 1.16
C PRO A 165 12.82 -1.95 1.74
N THR A 166 13.03 -0.67 1.43
CA THR A 166 14.29 0.03 1.74
C THR A 166 14.45 0.39 3.22
N GLY A 167 13.34 0.49 3.96
CA GLY A 167 13.34 0.93 5.36
C GLY A 167 13.64 2.42 5.53
N THR A 168 13.79 3.17 4.45
CA THR A 168 14.11 4.60 4.50
C THR A 168 12.87 5.46 4.71
N LEU A 169 13.03 6.57 5.41
CA LEU A 169 12.01 7.57 5.62
C LEU A 169 12.28 8.78 4.73
N PRO A 170 11.38 9.12 3.80
CA PRO A 170 11.51 10.33 2.99
C PRO A 170 11.52 11.59 3.86
N SER A 171 12.20 12.65 3.39
CA SER A 171 12.20 13.91 4.13
C SER A 171 10.79 14.53 4.16
N ARG A 172 10.44 15.12 5.30
CA ARG A 172 9.16 15.82 5.45
C ARG A 172 9.01 16.96 4.43
N LEU A 173 10.08 17.69 4.15
CA LEU A 173 10.07 18.77 3.17
C LEU A 173 9.74 18.27 1.76
N ASP A 174 10.27 17.12 1.37
CA ASP A 174 10.00 16.53 0.06
C ASP A 174 8.53 16.12 -0.05
N ILE A 175 7.98 15.47 0.99
CA ILE A 175 6.57 15.11 1.06
C ILE A 175 5.67 16.34 0.97
N GLU A 176 5.95 17.39 1.77
CA GLU A 176 5.19 18.64 1.76
C GLU A 176 5.26 19.34 0.39
N THR A 177 6.42 19.32 -0.27
CA THR A 177 6.60 19.90 -1.62
C THR A 177 5.74 19.15 -2.65
N ILE A 178 5.71 17.82 -2.60
CA ILE A 178 4.87 16.99 -3.47
C ILE A 178 3.39 17.26 -3.19
N ILE A 179 2.96 17.31 -1.93
CA ILE A 179 1.58 17.61 -1.54
C ILE A 179 1.15 18.97 -2.09
N GLN A 180 1.98 20.01 -1.94
CA GLN A 180 1.67 21.34 -2.45
C GLN A 180 1.52 21.36 -3.97
N HIS A 181 2.38 20.65 -4.69
CA HIS A 181 2.29 20.57 -6.15
C HIS A 181 1.00 19.90 -6.63
N TYR A 182 0.61 18.80 -5.98
CA TYR A 182 -0.56 18.00 -6.38
C TYR A 182 -1.88 18.46 -5.76
N ALA A 183 -1.89 19.42 -4.85
CA ALA A 183 -3.05 19.82 -4.02
C ALA A 183 -4.37 20.02 -4.77
N GLN A 184 -4.33 20.46 -6.04
CA GLN A 184 -5.54 20.73 -6.85
C GLN A 184 -5.79 19.67 -7.94
N THR A 185 -4.89 18.70 -8.14
CA THR A 185 -4.92 17.82 -9.31
C THR A 185 -4.93 16.33 -8.96
N ALA A 186 -4.33 15.96 -7.84
CA ALA A 186 -4.22 14.57 -7.39
C ALA A 186 -4.22 14.46 -5.86
N LEU A 187 -4.56 13.29 -5.36
CA LEU A 187 -4.42 12.94 -3.95
C LEU A 187 -3.03 12.33 -3.72
N VAL A 188 -2.30 12.83 -2.73
CA VAL A 188 -1.05 12.22 -2.25
C VAL A 188 -1.39 11.30 -1.08
N VAL A 189 -1.02 10.04 -1.21
CA VAL A 189 -1.28 8.98 -0.24
C VAL A 189 0.04 8.62 0.43
N ILE A 190 0.12 8.83 1.73
CA ILE A 190 1.28 8.42 2.55
C ILE A 190 0.91 7.10 3.18
N ASP A 191 1.63 6.04 2.80
CA ASP A 191 1.45 4.70 3.36
C ASP A 191 2.37 4.53 4.56
N GLU A 192 1.78 4.57 5.74
CA GLU A 192 2.44 4.52 7.04
C GLU A 192 2.32 3.15 7.71
N ALA A 193 2.23 2.06 6.92
CA ALA A 193 2.11 0.69 7.46
C ALA A 193 3.22 0.32 8.45
N TYR A 194 4.34 1.00 8.43
CA TYR A 194 5.51 0.75 9.29
C TYR A 194 5.89 1.92 10.19
N ILE A 195 4.97 2.85 10.47
CA ILE A 195 5.28 4.09 11.20
C ILE A 195 5.70 3.86 12.67
N GLU A 196 5.32 2.73 13.26
CA GLU A 196 5.68 2.37 14.64
C GLU A 196 7.02 1.61 14.77
N PHE A 197 7.77 1.42 13.70
CA PHE A 197 9.04 0.67 13.71
C PHE A 197 10.28 1.54 13.66
#